data_19e7d3d4def3bfe1dd61eacce671b325
#
_entry.id   19e7d3d4def3bfe1dd61eacce671b325
#
_cell.length_a   1.000
_cell.length_b   1.000
_cell.length_c   1.000
_cell.angle_alpha   90.00
_cell.angle_beta   90.00
_cell.angle_gamma   90.00
#
_symmetry.space_group_name_H-M   'P 1'
#
loop_
_entity.id
_entity.type
_entity.pdbx_description
1 polymer ?
#
loop_
_entity_poly.entity_id
_entity_poly.type
_entity_poly.pdbx_seq_one_letter_code
_entity_poly.pdbx_strand_id
1 'polypeptide(L)'
;GSGELARLLGETRGSKVRLYVPQRGDTARLVEMARTNAVERLARESGRYDREQKHLDELAALLGLKEPPRIIESYDISNWGDGTSVAGMVVFEDGKPKKAGYRRFKMNTVAGTDDYASMAETLARRAAEYEKGAKGQFGIKPDLLLIDGGRGQVSAVQAALAGTQLADVPMFGMVKDDKHRTRGLVSAAGGEIMLAMHRGVFTFVTSIQDETHRWANDYRRRMQKSRAYSSTLQSVPGVGPATSRALMAHFKTVSAVKEASEEQLAGAKGVSRAAARAVYAHFHPQPEQPSAET
;
A
#
# COMPACT_ATOMS: atom_id res chain seq x y z
N GLY A 1 39.07 0.07 -1.67
CA GLY A 1 39.62 1.39 -2.06
C GLY A 1 39.22 1.79 -3.48
N SER A 2 39.79 2.92 -3.98
CA SER A 2 39.45 3.46 -5.32
C SER A 2 39.72 2.48 -6.48
N GLY A 3 40.70 1.58 -6.33
CA GLY A 3 41.01 0.55 -7.33
C GLY A 3 39.94 -0.51 -7.44
N GLU A 4 39.35 -0.92 -6.34
CA GLU A 4 38.27 -1.92 -6.31
C GLU A 4 36.97 -1.35 -6.91
N LEU A 5 36.67 -0.10 -6.61
CA LEU A 5 35.54 0.61 -7.21
C LEU A 5 35.72 0.77 -8.72
N ALA A 6 36.94 1.11 -9.20
CA ALA A 6 37.27 1.19 -10.62
C ALA A 6 37.07 -0.15 -11.33
N ARG A 7 37.41 -1.27 -10.68
CA ARG A 7 37.21 -2.63 -11.20
C ARG A 7 35.72 -2.94 -11.33
N LEU A 8 34.93 -2.75 -10.26
CA LEU A 8 33.49 -3.00 -10.28
C LEU A 8 32.75 -2.18 -11.34
N LEU A 9 33.09 -0.89 -11.47
CA LEU A 9 32.53 -0.03 -12.51
C LEU A 9 32.95 -0.47 -13.91
N GLY A 10 34.19 -0.97 -14.07
CA GLY A 10 34.69 -1.53 -15.31
C GLY A 10 33.94 -2.79 -15.74
N GLU A 11 33.66 -3.68 -14.80
CA GLU A 11 32.87 -4.89 -15.02
C GLU A 11 31.43 -4.55 -15.45
N THR A 12 30.79 -3.59 -14.77
CA THR A 12 29.42 -3.15 -15.11
C THR A 12 29.35 -2.46 -16.47
N ARG A 13 30.37 -1.71 -16.87
CA ARG A 13 30.41 -0.95 -18.11
C ARG A 13 30.96 -1.74 -19.30
N GLY A 14 31.59 -2.90 -19.07
CA GLY A 14 32.27 -3.68 -20.08
C GLY A 14 33.54 -3.05 -20.65
N SER A 15 34.13 -2.05 -19.96
CA SER A 15 35.34 -1.35 -20.39
C SER A 15 36.14 -0.82 -19.19
N LYS A 16 37.47 -0.65 -19.36
CA LYS A 16 38.34 -0.17 -18.30
C LYS A 16 37.94 1.23 -17.83
N VAL A 17 37.65 1.36 -16.54
CA VAL A 17 37.32 2.62 -15.88
C VAL A 17 38.52 3.12 -15.08
N ARG A 18 38.89 4.40 -15.25
CA ARG A 18 39.85 5.07 -14.40
C ARG A 18 39.10 6.06 -13.50
N LEU A 19 39.35 5.98 -12.19
CA LEU A 19 38.86 6.97 -11.23
C LEU A 19 39.95 8.00 -11.00
N TYR A 20 39.60 9.25 -11.26
CA TYR A 20 40.47 10.41 -10.97
C TYR A 20 39.86 11.21 -9.84
N VAL A 21 40.61 11.43 -8.78
CA VAL A 21 40.23 12.29 -7.67
C VAL A 21 41.01 13.61 -7.80
N PRO A 22 40.34 14.70 -8.23
CA PRO A 22 41.00 15.99 -8.42
C PRO A 22 41.48 16.56 -7.07
N GLN A 23 42.66 17.10 -7.04
CA GLN A 23 43.29 17.65 -5.83
C GLN A 23 43.25 19.19 -5.78
N ARG A 24 42.91 19.87 -6.87
CA ARG A 24 42.89 21.33 -6.98
C ARG A 24 41.77 21.81 -7.92
N GLY A 25 41.40 23.09 -7.78
CA GLY A 25 40.38 23.74 -8.64
C GLY A 25 38.95 23.40 -8.29
N ASP A 26 38.01 23.82 -9.15
CA ASP A 26 36.58 23.68 -8.92
C ASP A 26 36.08 22.21 -8.83
N THR A 27 36.73 21.32 -9.56
CA THR A 27 36.42 19.88 -9.50
C THR A 27 36.82 19.26 -8.15
N ALA A 28 37.89 19.72 -7.52
CA ALA A 28 38.24 19.29 -6.16
C ALA A 28 37.21 19.79 -5.12
N ARG A 29 36.72 21.04 -5.29
CA ARG A 29 35.63 21.58 -4.46
C ARG A 29 34.34 20.76 -4.61
N LEU A 30 33.97 20.33 -5.81
CA LEU A 30 32.80 19.48 -6.05
C LEU A 30 32.95 18.09 -5.37
N VAL A 31 34.14 17.49 -5.41
CA VAL A 31 34.43 16.24 -4.71
C VAL A 31 34.32 16.41 -3.20
N GLU A 32 34.82 17.51 -2.64
CA GLU A 32 34.71 17.76 -1.20
C GLU A 32 33.26 18.01 -0.77
N MET A 33 32.45 18.73 -1.58
CA MET A 33 31.03 18.89 -1.34
C MET A 33 30.31 17.54 -1.38
N ALA A 34 30.62 16.70 -2.36
CA ALA A 34 30.02 15.35 -2.46
C ALA A 34 30.41 14.48 -1.26
N ARG A 35 31.66 14.59 -0.77
CA ARG A 35 32.13 13.89 0.42
C ARG A 35 31.38 14.34 1.67
N THR A 36 31.26 15.66 1.87
CA THR A 36 30.50 16.23 3.00
C THR A 36 29.06 15.77 2.98
N ASN A 37 28.40 15.87 1.83
CA ASN A 37 27.02 15.38 1.66
C ASN A 37 26.88 13.87 1.95
N ALA A 38 27.85 13.05 1.52
CA ALA A 38 27.85 11.61 1.79
C ALA A 38 28.02 11.31 3.29
N VAL A 39 28.93 12.01 3.98
CA VAL A 39 29.15 11.89 5.43
C VAL A 39 27.91 12.30 6.21
N GLU A 40 27.28 13.43 5.87
CA GLU A 40 26.03 13.87 6.50
C GLU A 40 24.90 12.87 6.27
N ARG A 41 24.78 12.33 5.06
CA ARG A 41 23.76 11.34 4.74
C ARG A 41 23.98 10.05 5.54
N LEU A 42 25.21 9.54 5.61
CA LEU A 42 25.54 8.37 6.41
C LEU A 42 25.24 8.58 7.90
N ALA A 43 25.60 9.76 8.46
CA ALA A 43 25.29 10.08 9.84
C ALA A 43 23.79 10.14 10.11
N ARG A 44 23.00 10.71 9.19
CA ARG A 44 21.53 10.73 9.29
C ARG A 44 20.92 9.32 9.17
N GLU A 45 21.42 8.51 8.26
CA GLU A 45 20.94 7.12 8.06
C GLU A 45 21.29 6.24 9.26
N SER A 46 22.51 6.34 9.81
CA SER A 46 22.93 5.63 11.02
C SER A 46 22.09 6.03 12.23
N GLY A 47 21.94 7.31 12.51
CA GLY A 47 21.12 7.78 13.64
C GLY A 47 19.63 7.46 13.49
N ARG A 48 19.14 7.27 12.27
CA ARG A 48 17.79 6.80 12.02
C ARG A 48 17.66 5.29 12.26
N TYR A 49 18.64 4.52 11.79
CA TYR A 49 18.68 3.06 12.02
C TYR A 49 18.74 2.74 13.52
N ASP A 50 19.60 3.41 14.26
CA ASP A 50 19.72 3.24 15.72
C ASP A 50 18.41 3.55 16.45
N ARG A 51 17.67 4.58 15.97
CA ARG A 51 16.35 4.94 16.54
C ARG A 51 15.28 3.89 16.22
N GLU A 52 15.23 3.42 14.98
CA GLU A 52 14.28 2.40 14.56
C GLU A 52 14.54 1.09 15.31
N GLN A 53 15.80 0.68 15.45
CA GLN A 53 16.17 -0.49 16.23
C GLN A 53 15.74 -0.35 17.70
N LYS A 54 15.97 0.79 18.32
CA LYS A 54 15.53 1.06 19.69
C LYS A 54 14.03 0.93 19.87
N HIS A 55 13.23 1.36 18.90
CA HIS A 55 11.77 1.18 18.96
C HIS A 55 11.38 -0.30 18.86
N LEU A 56 12.08 -1.09 18.03
CA LEU A 56 11.84 -2.53 17.90
C LEU A 56 12.23 -3.28 19.19
N ASP A 57 13.37 -2.92 19.82
CA ASP A 57 13.81 -3.49 21.09
C ASP A 57 12.80 -3.22 22.22
N GLU A 58 12.34 -1.96 22.32
CA GLU A 58 11.34 -1.56 23.31
C GLU A 58 9.98 -2.24 23.03
N LEU A 59 9.56 -2.37 21.78
CA LEU A 59 8.35 -3.09 21.37
C LEU A 59 8.46 -4.56 21.77
N ALA A 60 9.59 -5.22 21.51
CA ALA A 60 9.82 -6.61 21.89
C ALA A 60 9.70 -6.81 23.41
N ALA A 61 10.33 -5.93 24.19
CA ALA A 61 10.25 -5.97 25.64
C ALA A 61 8.80 -5.82 26.16
N LEU A 62 8.03 -4.88 25.59
CA LEU A 62 6.63 -4.67 25.94
C LEU A 62 5.72 -5.85 25.58
N LEU A 63 5.98 -6.51 24.47
CA LEU A 63 5.20 -7.66 23.99
C LEU A 63 5.69 -8.99 24.54
N GLY A 64 6.78 -9.01 25.30
CA GLY A 64 7.39 -10.23 25.80
C GLY A 64 7.98 -11.14 24.71
N LEU A 65 8.42 -10.54 23.58
CA LEU A 65 9.06 -11.27 22.50
C LEU A 65 10.51 -11.63 22.88
N LYS A 66 11.00 -12.74 22.35
CA LYS A 66 12.39 -13.18 22.60
C LYS A 66 13.43 -12.28 21.92
N GLU A 67 13.07 -11.78 20.75
CA GLU A 67 13.93 -10.95 19.90
C GLU A 67 13.10 -9.80 19.29
N PRO A 68 13.74 -8.68 18.94
CA PRO A 68 13.07 -7.59 18.22
C PRO A 68 12.49 -8.07 16.89
N PRO A 69 11.22 -7.76 16.57
CA PRO A 69 10.58 -8.22 15.35
C PRO A 69 11.16 -7.50 14.15
N ARG A 70 11.85 -8.23 13.29
CA ARG A 70 12.43 -7.69 12.06
C ARG A 70 11.40 -7.53 10.96
N ILE A 71 10.52 -8.53 10.78
CA ILE A 71 9.44 -8.51 9.79
C ILE A 71 8.10 -8.41 10.53
N ILE A 72 7.43 -7.28 10.36
CA ILE A 72 6.10 -7.04 10.92
C ILE A 72 5.11 -6.99 9.74
N GLU A 73 4.08 -7.82 9.79
CA GLU A 73 2.95 -7.73 8.86
C GLU A 73 1.74 -7.12 9.60
N SER A 74 1.10 -6.13 8.99
CA SER A 74 -0.10 -5.51 9.57
C SER A 74 -1.27 -5.54 8.60
N TYR A 75 -2.49 -5.72 9.15
CA TYR A 75 -3.71 -6.03 8.39
C TYR A 75 -4.87 -5.14 8.82
N ASP A 76 -5.65 -4.69 7.83
CA ASP A 76 -6.90 -3.94 8.01
C ASP A 76 -7.95 -4.42 7.00
N ILE A 77 -9.23 -4.45 7.41
CA ILE A 77 -10.37 -4.75 6.54
C ILE A 77 -11.05 -3.46 6.11
N SER A 78 -11.25 -3.33 4.82
CA SER A 78 -12.02 -2.23 4.22
C SER A 78 -13.29 -2.77 3.57
N ASN A 79 -14.44 -2.41 4.12
CA ASN A 79 -15.76 -2.83 3.64
C ASN A 79 -16.31 -1.87 2.60
N TRP A 80 -17.08 -2.42 1.66
CA TRP A 80 -17.75 -1.71 0.58
C TRP A 80 -19.26 -1.76 0.76
N GLY A 81 -19.93 -0.71 0.34
CA GLY A 81 -21.39 -0.61 0.43
C GLY A 81 -22.18 -1.65 -0.40
N ASP A 82 -21.52 -2.47 -1.20
CA ASP A 82 -22.10 -3.56 -1.97
C ASP A 82 -21.84 -4.97 -1.38
N GLY A 83 -21.36 -5.01 -0.14
CA GLY A 83 -21.05 -6.27 0.54
C GLY A 83 -19.70 -6.88 0.17
N THR A 84 -18.86 -6.18 -0.61
CA THR A 84 -17.50 -6.65 -0.92
C THR A 84 -16.52 -6.16 0.14
N SER A 85 -15.72 -7.05 0.70
CA SER A 85 -14.64 -6.72 1.64
C SER A 85 -13.27 -6.98 1.02
N VAL A 86 -12.30 -6.13 1.35
CA VAL A 86 -10.91 -6.26 0.92
C VAL A 86 -10.00 -6.06 2.12
N ALA A 87 -9.11 -7.02 2.37
CA ALA A 87 -8.06 -6.84 3.36
C ALA A 87 -6.82 -6.20 2.73
N GLY A 88 -6.25 -5.22 3.41
CA GLY A 88 -4.95 -4.66 3.13
C GLY A 88 -3.89 -5.29 4.02
N MET A 89 -2.77 -5.73 3.45
CA MET A 89 -1.56 -6.15 4.15
C MET A 89 -0.44 -5.17 3.87
N VAL A 90 0.16 -4.63 4.91
CA VAL A 90 1.40 -3.87 4.83
C VAL A 90 2.53 -4.62 5.52
N VAL A 91 3.75 -4.36 5.11
CA VAL A 91 4.95 -5.00 5.65
C VAL A 91 5.92 -3.93 6.09
N PHE A 92 6.47 -4.12 7.29
CA PHE A 92 7.61 -3.36 7.79
C PHE A 92 8.80 -4.30 7.95
N GLU A 93 9.96 -3.87 7.50
CA GLU A 93 11.23 -4.58 7.66
C GLU A 93 12.23 -3.64 8.34
N ASP A 94 12.82 -4.10 9.43
CA ASP A 94 13.77 -3.31 10.24
C ASP A 94 13.20 -1.92 10.60
N GLY A 95 11.93 -1.87 11.01
CA GLY A 95 11.20 -0.65 11.39
C GLY A 95 10.76 0.26 10.24
N LYS A 96 10.96 -0.14 8.97
CA LYS A 96 10.64 0.67 7.77
C LYS A 96 9.57 0.03 6.89
N PRO A 97 8.70 0.83 6.25
CA PRO A 97 7.71 0.31 5.31
C PRO A 97 8.38 -0.37 4.10
N LYS A 98 8.11 -1.67 3.90
CA LYS A 98 8.55 -2.45 2.74
C LYS A 98 7.44 -2.54 1.70
N LYS A 99 7.24 -1.49 0.93
CA LYS A 99 6.11 -1.38 -0.03
C LYS A 99 6.04 -2.52 -1.05
N ALA A 100 7.17 -3.12 -1.43
CA ALA A 100 7.21 -4.28 -2.32
C ALA A 100 6.51 -5.52 -1.72
N GLY A 101 6.40 -5.58 -0.37
CA GLY A 101 5.70 -6.63 0.36
C GLY A 101 4.18 -6.42 0.51
N TYR A 102 3.66 -5.22 0.19
CA TYR A 102 2.24 -4.91 0.38
C TYR A 102 1.34 -5.74 -0.51
N ARG A 103 0.23 -6.24 0.03
CA ARG A 103 -0.74 -7.06 -0.69
C ARG A 103 -2.17 -6.63 -0.38
N ARG A 104 -3.09 -7.08 -1.23
CA ARG A 104 -4.54 -6.95 -1.02
C ARG A 104 -5.17 -8.31 -1.26
N PHE A 105 -6.12 -8.64 -0.38
CA PHE A 105 -6.89 -9.88 -0.46
C PHE A 105 -8.35 -9.49 -0.67
N LYS A 106 -8.89 -9.85 -1.84
CA LYS A 106 -10.32 -9.78 -2.05
C LYS A 106 -10.96 -10.96 -1.35
N MET A 107 -12.04 -10.74 -0.60
CA MET A 107 -12.78 -11.83 0.04
C MET A 107 -13.46 -12.68 -1.01
N ASN A 108 -13.40 -14.01 -0.83
CA ASN A 108 -13.95 -14.98 -1.77
C ASN A 108 -15.12 -15.75 -1.17
N THR A 109 -15.09 -15.99 0.15
CA THR A 109 -16.06 -16.87 0.83
C THR A 109 -16.95 -16.12 1.82
N VAL A 110 -16.52 -14.97 2.31
CA VAL A 110 -17.27 -14.16 3.27
C VAL A 110 -18.27 -13.29 2.51
N ALA A 111 -19.56 -13.54 2.75
CA ALA A 111 -20.64 -12.69 2.25
C ALA A 111 -20.98 -11.60 3.28
N GLY A 112 -21.10 -10.35 2.83
CA GLY A 112 -21.43 -9.23 3.71
C GLY A 112 -20.22 -8.56 4.36
N THR A 113 -20.43 -7.96 5.53
CA THR A 113 -19.45 -7.10 6.25
C THR A 113 -18.94 -7.75 7.53
N ASP A 114 -18.73 -9.05 7.54
CA ASP A 114 -18.15 -9.76 8.69
C ASP A 114 -16.62 -9.58 8.70
N ASP A 115 -16.17 -8.62 9.50
CA ASP A 115 -14.75 -8.29 9.63
C ASP A 115 -13.94 -9.40 10.30
N TYR A 116 -14.55 -10.17 11.20
CA TYR A 116 -13.89 -11.29 11.87
C TYR A 116 -13.61 -12.43 10.87
N ALA A 117 -14.61 -12.85 10.15
CA ALA A 117 -14.49 -13.89 9.13
C ALA A 117 -13.56 -13.44 7.98
N SER A 118 -13.65 -12.17 7.56
CA SER A 118 -12.78 -11.60 6.52
C SER A 118 -11.31 -11.58 6.95
N MET A 119 -11.01 -11.23 8.20
CA MET A 119 -9.66 -11.25 8.73
C MET A 119 -9.13 -12.68 8.83
N ALA A 120 -9.94 -13.61 9.34
CA ALA A 120 -9.61 -15.02 9.44
C ALA A 120 -9.32 -15.65 8.06
N GLU A 121 -10.17 -15.41 7.03
CA GLU A 121 -9.93 -15.86 5.66
C GLU A 121 -8.60 -15.30 5.12
N THR A 122 -8.33 -14.02 5.37
CA THR A 122 -7.11 -13.36 4.89
C THR A 122 -5.85 -14.04 5.43
N LEU A 123 -5.80 -14.27 6.74
CA LEU A 123 -4.62 -14.86 7.40
C LEU A 123 -4.50 -16.36 7.09
N ALA A 124 -5.59 -17.10 6.97
CA ALA A 124 -5.58 -18.49 6.50
C ALA A 124 -4.99 -18.60 5.09
N ARG A 125 -5.38 -17.73 4.17
CA ARG A 125 -4.80 -17.66 2.82
C ARG A 125 -3.32 -17.27 2.84
N ARG A 126 -2.95 -16.33 3.70
CA ARG A 126 -1.53 -15.94 3.90
C ARG A 126 -0.69 -17.14 4.38
N ALA A 127 -1.19 -17.90 5.35
CA ALA A 127 -0.52 -19.11 5.85
C ALA A 127 -0.41 -20.19 4.76
N ALA A 128 -1.47 -20.44 4.01
CA ALA A 128 -1.46 -21.39 2.91
C ALA A 128 -0.43 -21.04 1.81
N GLU A 129 -0.24 -19.77 1.50
CA GLU A 129 0.80 -19.33 0.55
C GLU A 129 2.21 -19.57 1.11
N TYR A 130 2.43 -19.34 2.40
CA TYR A 130 3.69 -19.63 3.06
C TYR A 130 4.03 -21.13 3.02
N GLU A 131 3.05 -21.98 3.36
CA GLU A 131 3.19 -23.44 3.39
C GLU A 131 3.45 -24.05 2.01
N LYS A 132 2.95 -23.44 0.95
CA LYS A 132 3.27 -23.82 -0.44
C LYS A 132 4.69 -23.44 -0.88
N GLY A 133 5.47 -22.78 -0.03
CA GLY A 133 6.80 -22.29 -0.39
C GLY A 133 6.76 -21.13 -1.40
N ALA A 134 5.78 -20.25 -1.32
CA ALA A 134 5.65 -19.10 -2.20
C ALA A 134 6.92 -18.25 -2.22
N LYS A 135 7.22 -17.63 -3.38
CA LYS A 135 8.37 -16.72 -3.51
C LYS A 135 8.04 -15.31 -3.04
N GLY A 136 9.07 -14.53 -2.76
CA GLY A 136 8.94 -13.14 -2.34
C GLY A 136 8.39 -13.01 -0.91
N GLN A 137 7.54 -12.00 -0.65
CA GLN A 137 7.05 -11.71 0.70
C GLN A 137 6.29 -12.88 1.34
N PHE A 138 5.50 -13.61 0.57
CA PHE A 138 4.75 -14.74 1.11
C PHE A 138 5.60 -15.94 1.55
N GLY A 139 6.83 -16.05 1.05
CA GLY A 139 7.82 -17.05 1.50
C GLY A 139 8.60 -16.65 2.75
N ILE A 140 8.34 -15.46 3.31
CA ILE A 140 9.00 -14.99 4.53
C ILE A 140 8.02 -15.17 5.69
N LYS A 141 8.47 -15.83 6.77
CA LYS A 141 7.70 -15.92 8.03
C LYS A 141 7.78 -14.57 8.74
N PRO A 142 6.66 -13.93 9.09
CA PRO A 142 6.71 -12.71 9.89
C PRO A 142 7.10 -13.02 11.35
N ASP A 143 7.73 -12.04 12.01
CA ASP A 143 8.10 -12.13 13.42
C ASP A 143 6.97 -11.60 14.32
N LEU A 144 6.08 -10.77 13.77
CA LEU A 144 4.95 -10.16 14.46
C LEU A 144 3.80 -9.89 13.49
N LEU A 145 2.58 -10.22 13.92
CA LEU A 145 1.33 -9.84 13.24
C LEU A 145 0.61 -8.75 14.03
N LEU A 146 0.26 -7.66 13.36
CA LEU A 146 -0.57 -6.59 13.91
C LEU A 146 -1.90 -6.51 13.15
N ILE A 147 -2.99 -6.57 13.90
CA ILE A 147 -4.35 -6.54 13.35
C ILE A 147 -4.97 -5.18 13.70
N ASP A 148 -5.46 -4.42 12.72
CA ASP A 148 -6.23 -3.20 13.00
C ASP A 148 -7.62 -3.57 13.52
N GLY A 149 -7.68 -3.84 14.82
CA GLY A 149 -8.88 -4.30 15.48
C GLY A 149 -8.66 -4.79 16.90
N GLY A 150 -9.76 -5.16 17.55
CA GLY A 150 -9.78 -5.57 18.94
C GLY A 150 -9.54 -7.07 19.14
N ARG A 151 -9.68 -7.48 20.41
CA ARG A 151 -9.49 -8.87 20.87
C ARG A 151 -10.25 -9.91 20.03
N GLY A 152 -11.48 -9.62 19.63
CA GLY A 152 -12.29 -10.59 18.89
C GLY A 152 -11.68 -10.93 17.51
N GLN A 153 -11.14 -9.92 16.79
CA GLN A 153 -10.45 -10.15 15.51
C GLN A 153 -9.15 -10.94 15.72
N VAL A 154 -8.36 -10.63 16.77
CA VAL A 154 -7.16 -11.39 17.10
C VAL A 154 -7.49 -12.84 17.41
N SER A 155 -8.56 -13.11 18.19
CA SER A 155 -9.02 -14.46 18.51
C SER A 155 -9.47 -15.24 17.27
N ALA A 156 -10.19 -14.58 16.33
CA ALA A 156 -10.60 -15.20 15.08
C ALA A 156 -9.39 -15.58 14.20
N VAL A 157 -8.40 -14.69 14.12
CA VAL A 157 -7.14 -14.95 13.41
C VAL A 157 -6.37 -16.10 14.06
N GLN A 158 -6.24 -16.11 15.39
CA GLN A 158 -5.56 -17.18 16.12
C GLN A 158 -6.20 -18.54 15.83
N ALA A 159 -7.53 -18.62 15.85
CA ALA A 159 -8.26 -19.84 15.51
C ALA A 159 -8.00 -20.26 14.03
N ALA A 160 -7.97 -19.32 13.10
CA ALA A 160 -7.73 -19.59 11.68
C ALA A 160 -6.30 -20.05 11.38
N LEU A 161 -5.32 -19.62 12.19
CA LEU A 161 -3.91 -20.02 12.05
C LEU A 161 -3.57 -21.29 12.84
N ALA A 162 -4.47 -21.79 13.69
CA ALA A 162 -4.24 -23.01 14.47
C ALA A 162 -3.90 -24.20 13.54
N GLY A 163 -2.79 -24.88 13.83
CA GLY A 163 -2.28 -25.99 13.02
C GLY A 163 -1.50 -25.60 11.77
N THR A 164 -1.36 -24.32 11.45
CA THR A 164 -0.52 -23.84 10.35
C THR A 164 0.91 -23.53 10.84
N GLN A 165 1.86 -23.35 9.92
CA GLN A 165 3.24 -22.96 10.23
C GLN A 165 3.36 -21.50 10.72
N LEU A 166 2.28 -20.72 10.70
CA LEU A 166 2.21 -19.38 11.29
C LEU A 166 1.51 -19.34 12.66
N ALA A 167 1.11 -20.47 13.22
CA ALA A 167 0.38 -20.54 14.48
C ALA A 167 1.17 -20.00 15.69
N ASP A 168 2.50 -20.10 15.66
CA ASP A 168 3.42 -19.64 16.71
C ASP A 168 3.86 -18.18 16.55
N VAL A 169 3.44 -17.49 15.47
CA VAL A 169 3.77 -16.08 15.27
C VAL A 169 3.00 -15.23 16.29
N PRO A 170 3.69 -14.39 17.09
CA PRO A 170 3.03 -13.46 17.99
C PRO A 170 2.07 -12.53 17.25
N MET A 171 0.87 -12.33 17.80
CA MET A 171 -0.12 -11.45 17.19
C MET A 171 -0.83 -10.57 18.21
N PHE A 172 -1.08 -9.32 17.82
CA PHE A 172 -1.74 -8.32 18.65
C PHE A 172 -2.70 -7.47 17.82
N GLY A 173 -3.81 -7.09 18.45
CA GLY A 173 -4.72 -6.10 17.88
C GLY A 173 -4.29 -4.69 18.25
N MET A 174 -4.35 -3.78 17.30
CA MET A 174 -4.14 -2.34 17.52
C MET A 174 -5.46 -1.69 17.89
N VAL A 175 -5.64 -1.37 19.17
CA VAL A 175 -6.88 -0.78 19.67
C VAL A 175 -6.85 0.74 19.64
N LYS A 176 -8.00 1.34 19.36
CA LYS A 176 -8.20 2.78 19.26
C LYS A 176 -8.96 3.33 20.48
N ASP A 177 -8.72 4.59 20.81
CA ASP A 177 -9.54 5.32 21.79
C ASP A 177 -10.86 5.79 21.14
N ASP A 178 -11.74 6.40 21.94
CA ASP A 178 -13.03 6.94 21.49
C ASP A 178 -12.88 8.05 20.42
N LYS A 179 -11.68 8.57 20.23
CA LYS A 179 -11.32 9.55 19.19
C LYS A 179 -10.64 8.91 17.98
N HIS A 180 -10.72 7.59 17.85
CA HIS A 180 -10.12 6.80 16.77
C HIS A 180 -8.57 6.89 16.66
N ARG A 181 -7.88 7.22 17.76
CA ARG A 181 -6.40 7.24 17.81
C ARG A 181 -5.91 5.96 18.45
N THR A 182 -4.75 5.48 18.02
CA THR A 182 -4.06 4.35 18.64
C THR A 182 -3.99 4.54 20.16
N ARG A 183 -4.44 3.57 20.93
CA ARG A 183 -4.38 3.56 22.40
C ARG A 183 -3.38 2.55 22.91
N GLY A 184 -3.42 1.35 22.36
CA GLY A 184 -2.62 0.25 22.87
C GLY A 184 -2.67 -0.98 21.95
N LEU A 185 -2.10 -2.06 22.46
CA LEU A 185 -2.10 -3.37 21.84
C LEU A 185 -2.85 -4.37 22.73
N VAL A 186 -3.58 -5.30 22.12
CA VAL A 186 -4.34 -6.33 22.82
C VAL A 186 -3.99 -7.71 22.28
N SER A 187 -3.80 -8.68 23.18
CA SER A 187 -3.64 -10.09 22.81
C SER A 187 -4.99 -10.83 22.77
N ALA A 188 -5.04 -12.01 22.17
CA ALA A 188 -6.20 -12.89 22.22
C ALA A 188 -6.61 -13.27 23.65
N ALA A 189 -5.65 -13.41 24.57
CA ALA A 189 -5.89 -13.66 25.99
C ALA A 189 -6.56 -12.49 26.73
N GLY A 190 -6.55 -11.28 26.14
CA GLY A 190 -7.28 -10.12 26.63
C GLY A 190 -6.45 -9.12 27.44
N GLY A 191 -5.16 -9.31 27.60
CA GLY A 191 -4.28 -8.28 28.18
C GLY A 191 -4.14 -7.08 27.23
N GLU A 192 -4.41 -5.87 27.72
CA GLU A 192 -4.17 -4.63 26.96
C GLU A 192 -2.86 -3.99 27.42
N ILE A 193 -1.99 -3.71 26.47
CA ILE A 193 -0.70 -3.02 26.67
C ILE A 193 -0.87 -1.57 26.24
N MET A 194 -0.92 -0.67 27.23
CA MET A 194 -1.07 0.76 27.01
C MET A 194 0.24 1.36 26.51
N LEU A 195 0.21 2.05 25.37
CA LEU A 195 1.42 2.61 24.75
C LEU A 195 1.72 4.06 25.18
N ALA A 196 0.85 4.70 25.93
CA ALA A 196 0.97 6.13 26.29
C ALA A 196 2.29 6.48 27.02
N MET A 197 2.83 5.56 27.82
CA MET A 197 4.09 5.73 28.55
C MET A 197 5.34 5.45 27.70
N HIS A 198 5.16 4.91 26.49
CA HIS A 198 6.23 4.45 25.59
C HIS A 198 6.20 5.25 24.29
N ARG A 199 6.55 6.52 24.36
CA ARG A 199 6.35 7.49 23.25
C ARG A 199 6.96 7.02 21.91
N GLY A 200 8.13 6.37 21.94
CA GLY A 200 8.79 5.86 20.74
C GLY A 200 7.98 4.74 20.09
N VAL A 201 7.61 3.73 20.88
CA VAL A 201 6.78 2.61 20.43
C VAL A 201 5.39 3.07 20.03
N PHE A 202 4.78 3.99 20.79
CA PHE A 202 3.49 4.59 20.44
C PHE A 202 3.51 5.21 19.04
N THR A 203 4.52 6.06 18.76
CA THR A 203 4.67 6.70 17.45
C THR A 203 4.90 5.67 16.35
N PHE A 204 5.70 4.65 16.62
CA PHE A 204 6.00 3.59 15.65
C PHE A 204 4.75 2.75 15.34
N VAL A 205 4.03 2.23 16.35
CA VAL A 205 2.80 1.46 16.17
C VAL A 205 1.72 2.28 15.48
N THR A 206 1.56 3.56 15.86
CA THR A 206 0.64 4.48 15.19
C THR A 206 0.98 4.62 13.71
N SER A 207 2.27 4.75 13.37
CA SER A 207 2.70 4.83 11.96
C SER A 207 2.38 3.57 11.16
N ILE A 208 2.47 2.39 11.77
CA ILE A 208 2.07 1.12 11.16
C ILE A 208 0.56 1.10 10.95
N GLN A 209 -0.24 1.47 11.96
CA GLN A 209 -1.69 1.49 11.89
C GLN A 209 -2.19 2.46 10.81
N ASP A 210 -1.64 3.67 10.77
CA ASP A 210 -1.98 4.69 9.77
C ASP A 210 -1.66 4.21 8.35
N GLU A 211 -0.50 3.60 8.14
CA GLU A 211 -0.10 3.07 6.83
C GLU A 211 -0.98 1.89 6.41
N THR A 212 -1.35 1.01 7.34
CA THR A 212 -2.25 -0.12 7.09
C THR A 212 -3.63 0.37 6.66
N HIS A 213 -4.19 1.29 7.42
CA HIS A 213 -5.48 1.92 7.14
C HIS A 213 -5.45 2.71 5.82
N ARG A 214 -4.38 3.49 5.58
CA ARG A 214 -4.17 4.21 4.32
C ARG A 214 -4.16 3.25 3.13
N TRP A 215 -3.44 2.13 3.22
CA TRP A 215 -3.33 1.15 2.13
C TRP A 215 -4.64 0.44 1.83
N ALA A 216 -5.39 0.05 2.85
CA ALA A 216 -6.71 -0.55 2.70
C ALA A 216 -7.71 0.43 2.07
N ASN A 217 -7.76 1.67 2.56
CA ASN A 217 -8.67 2.70 2.06
C ASN A 217 -8.31 3.27 0.68
N ASP A 218 -7.02 3.28 0.28
CA ASP A 218 -6.60 3.75 -1.04
C ASP A 218 -7.23 2.92 -2.17
N TYR A 219 -7.33 1.62 -1.98
CA TYR A 219 -8.02 0.75 -2.94
C TYR A 219 -9.51 1.09 -3.03
N ARG A 220 -10.18 1.29 -1.90
CA ARG A 220 -11.57 1.73 -1.85
C ARG A 220 -11.78 3.02 -2.64
N ARG A 221 -10.95 4.04 -2.38
CA ARG A 221 -11.02 5.33 -3.08
C ARG A 221 -10.82 5.19 -4.60
N ARG A 222 -9.87 4.39 -5.04
CA ARG A 222 -9.62 4.15 -6.47
C ARG A 222 -10.82 3.49 -7.15
N MET A 223 -11.41 2.51 -6.51
CA MET A 223 -12.57 1.81 -7.07
C MET A 223 -13.83 2.67 -7.06
N GLN A 224 -14.06 3.46 -6.00
CA GLN A 224 -15.16 4.44 -5.97
C GLN A 224 -15.04 5.44 -7.11
N LYS A 225 -13.84 6.00 -7.34
CA LYS A 225 -13.58 6.88 -8.48
C LYS A 225 -13.84 6.17 -9.81
N SER A 226 -13.37 4.94 -9.98
CA SER A 226 -13.60 4.16 -11.19
C SER A 226 -15.09 3.90 -11.44
N ARG A 227 -15.87 3.57 -10.39
CA ARG A 227 -17.33 3.39 -10.50
C ARG A 227 -18.06 4.69 -10.81
N ALA A 228 -17.71 5.79 -10.13
CA ALA A 228 -18.28 7.10 -10.41
C ALA A 228 -18.01 7.53 -11.86
N TYR A 229 -16.81 7.29 -12.37
CA TYR A 229 -16.46 7.56 -13.76
C TYR A 229 -17.23 6.68 -14.74
N SER A 230 -17.36 5.38 -14.44
CA SER A 230 -18.17 4.48 -15.25
C SER A 230 -19.63 4.89 -15.25
N SER A 231 -20.21 5.26 -14.12
CA SER A 231 -21.58 5.74 -14.01
C SER A 231 -21.82 7.01 -14.84
N THR A 232 -20.92 7.99 -14.75
CA THR A 232 -21.00 9.23 -15.54
C THR A 232 -20.98 8.98 -17.05
N LEU A 233 -20.13 8.06 -17.53
CA LEU A 233 -20.09 7.74 -18.96
C LEU A 233 -21.26 6.83 -19.39
N GLN A 234 -21.74 5.97 -18.54
CA GLN A 234 -22.88 5.10 -18.82
C GLN A 234 -24.22 5.84 -18.77
N SER A 235 -24.29 7.05 -18.22
CA SER A 235 -25.48 7.90 -18.35
C SER A 235 -25.69 8.43 -19.76
N VAL A 236 -24.66 8.35 -20.62
CA VAL A 236 -24.75 8.74 -22.04
C VAL A 236 -25.49 7.64 -22.81
N PRO A 237 -26.60 7.95 -23.51
CA PRO A 237 -27.34 6.97 -24.32
C PRO A 237 -26.42 6.27 -25.33
N GLY A 238 -26.47 4.92 -25.39
CA GLY A 238 -25.62 4.10 -26.26
C GLY A 238 -24.20 3.82 -25.75
N VAL A 239 -23.85 4.27 -24.53
CA VAL A 239 -22.57 3.97 -23.90
C VAL A 239 -22.75 2.89 -22.82
N GLY A 240 -22.44 1.67 -23.19
CA GLY A 240 -22.47 0.54 -22.25
C GLY A 240 -21.19 0.39 -21.42
N PRO A 241 -21.13 -0.59 -20.47
CA PRO A 241 -19.98 -0.82 -19.60
C PRO A 241 -18.66 -1.10 -20.33
N ALA A 242 -18.71 -1.73 -21.51
CA ALA A 242 -17.54 -2.04 -22.33
C ALA A 242 -16.94 -0.75 -22.93
N THR A 243 -17.77 0.09 -23.53
CA THR A 243 -17.38 1.38 -24.12
C THR A 243 -16.85 2.34 -23.04
N SER A 244 -17.54 2.44 -21.90
CA SER A 244 -17.08 3.23 -20.75
C SER A 244 -15.69 2.80 -20.28
N ARG A 245 -15.43 1.50 -20.16
CA ARG A 245 -14.10 0.97 -19.80
C ARG A 245 -13.05 1.28 -20.87
N ALA A 246 -13.38 1.18 -22.14
CA ALA A 246 -12.50 1.49 -23.25
C ALA A 246 -12.08 2.96 -23.23
N LEU A 247 -13.02 3.89 -23.07
CA LEU A 247 -12.77 5.32 -22.93
C LEU A 247 -11.86 5.61 -21.73
N MET A 248 -12.16 5.06 -20.57
CA MET A 248 -11.35 5.24 -19.36
C MET A 248 -9.94 4.62 -19.48
N ALA A 249 -9.79 3.52 -20.21
CA ALA A 249 -8.49 2.91 -20.47
C ALA A 249 -7.61 3.82 -21.35
N HIS A 250 -8.21 4.52 -22.31
CA HIS A 250 -7.52 5.40 -23.24
C HIS A 250 -7.22 6.78 -22.61
N PHE A 251 -8.24 7.48 -22.13
CA PHE A 251 -8.15 8.87 -21.67
C PHE A 251 -7.77 9.04 -20.20
N LYS A 252 -7.83 7.99 -19.37
CA LYS A 252 -7.48 7.94 -17.93
C LYS A 252 -8.40 8.77 -17.02
N THR A 253 -9.00 9.85 -17.47
CA THR A 253 -9.90 10.73 -16.71
C THR A 253 -11.16 11.09 -17.49
N VAL A 254 -12.27 11.38 -16.79
CA VAL A 254 -13.50 11.86 -17.42
C VAL A 254 -13.32 13.28 -17.97
N SER A 255 -12.49 14.12 -17.36
CA SER A 255 -12.15 15.44 -17.92
C SER A 255 -11.53 15.32 -19.31
N ALA A 256 -10.54 14.42 -19.47
CA ALA A 256 -9.94 14.19 -20.79
C ALA A 256 -10.95 13.63 -21.81
N VAL A 257 -11.91 12.82 -21.37
CA VAL A 257 -13.01 12.36 -22.25
C VAL A 257 -13.92 13.54 -22.67
N LYS A 258 -14.22 14.45 -21.73
CA LYS A 258 -15.05 15.63 -22.01
C LYS A 258 -14.38 16.64 -22.95
N GLU A 259 -13.06 16.78 -22.86
CA GLU A 259 -12.26 17.71 -23.66
C GLU A 259 -11.87 17.14 -25.05
N ALA A 260 -12.03 15.83 -25.24
CA ALA A 260 -11.64 15.15 -26.48
C ALA A 260 -12.60 15.43 -27.64
N SER A 261 -12.06 15.56 -28.86
CA SER A 261 -12.87 15.66 -30.09
C SER A 261 -13.57 14.33 -30.42
N GLU A 262 -14.59 14.37 -31.29
CA GLU A 262 -15.29 13.15 -31.74
C GLU A 262 -14.30 12.16 -32.38
N GLU A 263 -13.32 12.65 -33.16
CA GLU A 263 -12.30 11.83 -33.81
C GLU A 263 -11.39 11.16 -32.78
N GLN A 264 -10.97 11.89 -31.75
CA GLN A 264 -10.14 11.37 -30.68
C GLN A 264 -10.88 10.27 -29.88
N LEU A 265 -12.17 10.49 -29.59
CA LEU A 265 -13.04 9.50 -28.94
C LEU A 265 -13.20 8.24 -29.79
N ALA A 266 -13.42 8.40 -31.10
CA ALA A 266 -13.54 7.27 -32.03
C ALA A 266 -12.22 6.53 -32.26
N GLY A 267 -11.07 7.17 -32.05
CA GLY A 267 -9.74 6.56 -32.10
C GLY A 267 -9.42 5.63 -30.92
N ALA A 268 -10.20 5.68 -29.86
CA ALA A 268 -10.01 4.79 -28.70
C ALA A 268 -10.42 3.34 -29.03
N LYS A 269 -9.53 2.39 -28.81
CA LYS A 269 -9.78 0.97 -29.12
C LYS A 269 -11.00 0.46 -28.37
N GLY A 270 -12.01 -0.04 -29.11
CA GLY A 270 -13.25 -0.58 -28.54
C GLY A 270 -14.38 0.46 -28.40
N VAL A 271 -14.21 1.66 -28.97
CA VAL A 271 -15.24 2.69 -29.05
C VAL A 271 -15.75 2.79 -30.49
N SER A 272 -17.06 2.63 -30.69
CA SER A 272 -17.67 2.82 -32.00
C SER A 272 -17.83 4.30 -32.34
N ARG A 273 -17.89 4.65 -33.62
CA ARG A 273 -18.17 6.05 -34.08
C ARG A 273 -19.49 6.57 -33.50
N ALA A 274 -20.54 5.72 -33.44
CA ALA A 274 -21.82 6.10 -32.86
C ALA A 274 -21.72 6.44 -31.37
N ALA A 275 -20.96 5.64 -30.60
CA ALA A 275 -20.71 5.92 -29.19
C ALA A 275 -19.84 7.17 -29.00
N ALA A 276 -18.82 7.39 -29.83
CA ALA A 276 -17.98 8.58 -29.79
C ALA A 276 -18.80 9.86 -30.01
N ARG A 277 -19.69 9.86 -31.02
CA ARG A 277 -20.62 10.97 -31.29
C ARG A 277 -21.58 11.20 -30.13
N ALA A 278 -22.16 10.15 -29.54
CA ALA A 278 -23.06 10.28 -28.41
C ALA A 278 -22.35 10.88 -27.17
N VAL A 279 -21.12 10.47 -26.88
CA VAL A 279 -20.30 11.03 -25.80
C VAL A 279 -19.99 12.50 -26.08
N TYR A 280 -19.54 12.81 -27.28
CA TYR A 280 -19.20 14.18 -27.65
C TYR A 280 -20.43 15.12 -27.54
N ALA A 281 -21.55 14.74 -28.11
CA ALA A 281 -22.81 15.51 -28.05
C ALA A 281 -23.31 15.70 -26.60
N HIS A 282 -23.18 14.69 -25.76
CA HIS A 282 -23.60 14.76 -24.36
C HIS A 282 -22.80 15.80 -23.55
N PHE A 283 -21.50 15.89 -23.79
CA PHE A 283 -20.63 16.84 -23.06
C PHE A 283 -20.47 18.20 -23.75
N HIS A 284 -20.90 18.32 -25.03
CA HIS A 284 -20.89 19.56 -25.81
C HIS A 284 -22.29 19.83 -26.38
N PRO A 285 -23.29 20.11 -25.51
CA PRO A 285 -24.63 20.41 -26.00
C PRO A 285 -24.58 21.65 -26.87
N GLN A 286 -25.12 21.54 -28.09
CA GLN A 286 -25.33 22.74 -28.94
C GLN A 286 -26.40 23.60 -28.26
N PRO A 287 -26.23 24.92 -28.23
CA PRO A 287 -27.29 25.81 -27.77
C PRO A 287 -28.54 25.57 -28.63
N GLU A 288 -29.67 25.31 -28.00
CA GLU A 288 -30.96 25.20 -28.68
C GLU A 288 -31.17 26.47 -29.52
N GLN A 289 -31.30 26.30 -30.84
CA GLN A 289 -31.76 27.39 -31.69
C GLN A 289 -33.20 27.73 -31.27
N PRO A 290 -33.49 28.99 -30.95
CA PRO A 290 -34.85 29.37 -30.63
C PRO A 290 -35.75 29.00 -31.82
N SER A 291 -36.77 28.17 -31.55
CA SER A 291 -37.79 27.83 -32.52
C SER A 291 -38.37 29.16 -33.06
N ALA A 292 -38.18 29.38 -34.36
CA ALA A 292 -38.86 30.45 -35.02
C ALA A 292 -40.37 30.17 -34.96
N GLU A 293 -41.06 30.86 -34.06
CA GLU A 293 -42.53 30.92 -34.09
C GLU A 293 -42.93 31.63 -35.37
N THR A 294 -43.66 30.92 -36.23
CA THR A 294 -44.35 31.45 -37.37
C THR A 294 -45.80 31.77 -36.96
#